data_341eabcdd29e42bb0f50940d49d6c0b1
#
_entry.id   341eabcdd29e42bb0f50940d49d6c0b1
#
_cell.length_a   1.000
_cell.length_b   1.000
_cell.length_c   1.000
_cell.angle_alpha   90.00
_cell.angle_beta   90.00
_cell.angle_gamma   90.00
#
_symmetry.space_group_name_H-M   'P 1'
#
loop_
_entity.id
_entity.type
_entity.pdbx_description
1 polymer ?
#
loop_
_entity_poly.entity_id
_entity_poly.type
_entity_poly.pdbx_seq_one_letter_code
_entity_poly.pdbx_strand_id
1 'polypeptide(L)'
;VFSTGFLLQFIQIITIALPSVPIQVAVGVIFGTWRGFLVCYLGYVSANALIFISVRKLGAKLEQLLPGKPVEKTGSKKKNFITDAKYPAFSVFFASVLPVIPNGLIPYVASRTKIGFRSYMLAVMTGCIPTVLTLCAVGDQLVEGDFLSAALYVAPLLLFAGLLLWQRKNILSLYEKIKQRTAEHKAKKKTQ
;
A
#
# COMPACT_ATOMS: atom_id res chain seq x y z
N VAL A 1 11.58 12.69 19.54
CA VAL A 1 10.48 13.22 18.73
C VAL A 1 10.35 12.49 17.40
N PHE A 2 11.40 12.34 16.55
CA PHE A 2 11.33 11.58 15.29
C PHE A 2 10.96 10.10 15.50
N SER A 3 11.53 9.47 16.53
CA SER A 3 11.22 8.09 16.92
C SER A 3 9.74 7.91 17.28
N THR A 4 9.12 8.89 17.90
CA THR A 4 7.71 8.85 18.29
C THR A 4 6.79 8.84 17.06
N GLY A 5 7.04 9.71 16.07
CA GLY A 5 6.28 9.74 14.81
C GLY A 5 6.43 8.43 14.02
N PHE A 6 7.65 7.90 13.94
CA PHE A 6 7.91 6.61 13.32
C PHE A 6 7.14 5.47 14.02
N LEU A 7 7.25 5.37 15.35
CA LEU A 7 6.57 4.34 16.14
C LEU A 7 5.05 4.45 16.01
N LEU A 8 4.50 5.65 16.03
CA LEU A 8 3.07 5.87 15.89
C LEU A 8 2.57 5.37 14.53
N GLN A 9 3.28 5.71 13.45
CA GLN A 9 2.97 5.26 12.11
C GLN A 9 3.14 3.73 11.97
N PHE A 10 4.16 3.16 12.62
CA PHE A 10 4.43 1.74 12.61
C PHE A 10 3.34 0.94 13.36
N ILE A 11 2.98 1.36 14.57
CA ILE A 11 1.96 0.71 15.41
C ILE A 11 0.58 0.80 14.74
N GLN A 12 0.25 1.94 14.14
CA GLN A 12 -1.01 2.15 13.43
C GLN A 12 -1.28 1.08 12.35
N ILE A 13 -0.25 0.73 11.57
CA ILE A 13 -0.40 -0.27 10.51
C ILE A 13 -0.57 -1.67 11.08
N ILE A 14 0.11 -1.97 12.19
CA ILE A 14 -0.01 -3.27 12.87
C ILE A 14 -1.40 -3.45 13.47
N THR A 15 -1.93 -2.43 14.13
CA THR A 15 -3.22 -2.52 14.84
C THR A 15 -4.44 -2.48 13.92
N ILE A 16 -4.30 -1.97 12.67
CA ILE A 16 -5.40 -1.76 11.69
C ILE A 16 -6.50 -0.81 12.22
N ALA A 17 -6.65 -0.70 13.53
CA ALA A 17 -7.76 0.02 14.17
C ALA A 17 -7.62 1.54 14.09
N LEU A 18 -6.40 2.06 13.99
CA LEU A 18 -6.14 3.49 13.97
C LEU A 18 -6.22 4.02 12.53
N PRO A 19 -6.98 5.10 12.30
CA PRO A 19 -7.05 5.72 10.97
C PRO A 19 -5.71 6.37 10.61
N SER A 20 -5.20 6.10 9.40
CA SER A 20 -3.90 6.59 8.95
C SER A 20 -3.88 8.09 8.67
N VAL A 21 -4.99 8.64 8.20
CA VAL A 21 -5.10 10.04 7.79
C VAL A 21 -4.79 11.01 8.95
N PRO A 22 -5.44 10.94 10.12
CA PRO A 22 -5.14 11.83 11.22
C PRO A 22 -3.69 11.74 11.71
N ILE A 23 -3.10 10.55 11.70
CA ILE A 23 -1.71 10.36 12.16
C ILE A 23 -0.72 11.03 11.20
N GLN A 24 -0.89 10.84 9.89
CA GLN A 24 -0.02 11.45 8.89
C GLN A 24 -0.15 12.98 8.86
N VAL A 25 -1.37 13.49 9.03
CA VAL A 25 -1.60 14.93 9.17
C VAL A 25 -0.94 15.46 10.46
N ALA A 26 -1.13 14.79 11.60
CA ALA A 26 -0.49 15.21 12.86
C ALA A 26 1.05 15.19 12.79
N VAL A 27 1.63 14.20 12.11
CA VAL A 27 3.08 14.16 11.88
C VAL A 27 3.51 15.30 10.97
N GLY A 28 2.70 15.67 9.96
CA GLY A 28 2.93 16.86 9.12
C GLY A 28 2.91 18.15 9.93
N VAL A 29 1.94 18.31 10.84
CA VAL A 29 1.85 19.43 11.79
C VAL A 29 3.13 19.57 12.64
N ILE A 30 3.65 18.45 13.15
CA ILE A 30 4.78 18.46 14.09
C ILE A 30 6.13 18.62 13.39
N PHE A 31 6.31 18.01 12.23
CA PHE A 31 7.62 17.89 11.56
C PHE A 31 7.72 18.65 10.24
N GLY A 32 6.63 19.21 9.76
CA GLY A 32 6.54 19.78 8.43
C GLY A 32 6.41 18.71 7.33
N THR A 33 6.24 19.15 6.09
CA THR A 33 5.99 18.29 4.94
C THR A 33 7.08 17.25 4.72
N TRP A 34 8.33 17.66 4.53
CA TRP A 34 9.41 16.77 4.09
C TRP A 34 9.89 15.81 5.17
N ARG A 35 10.10 16.32 6.39
CA ARG A 35 10.53 15.50 7.53
C ARG A 35 9.42 14.56 7.97
N GLY A 36 8.18 15.06 8.00
CA GLY A 36 7.00 14.27 8.29
C GLY A 36 6.80 13.14 7.27
N PHE A 37 6.97 13.46 5.98
CA PHE A 37 6.94 12.45 4.92
C PHE A 37 7.96 11.33 5.15
N LEU A 38 9.22 11.66 5.39
CA LEU A 38 10.27 10.65 5.61
C LEU A 38 9.97 9.75 6.81
N VAL A 39 9.55 10.34 7.92
CA VAL A 39 9.20 9.60 9.15
C VAL A 39 8.02 8.65 8.91
N CYS A 40 6.93 9.16 8.33
CA CYS A 40 5.76 8.36 8.00
C CYS A 40 6.07 7.28 6.95
N TYR A 41 6.82 7.62 5.91
CA TYR A 41 7.19 6.70 4.83
C TYR A 41 8.01 5.52 5.36
N LEU A 42 9.04 5.78 6.14
CA LEU A 42 9.88 4.74 6.73
C LEU A 42 9.07 3.85 7.68
N GLY A 43 8.24 4.45 8.56
CA GLY A 43 7.35 3.70 9.44
C GLY A 43 6.36 2.83 8.66
N TYR A 44 5.77 3.39 7.60
CA TYR A 44 4.83 2.70 6.73
C TYR A 44 5.47 1.49 6.03
N VAL A 45 6.61 1.70 5.39
CA VAL A 45 7.32 0.65 4.63
C VAL A 45 7.80 -0.46 5.57
N SER A 46 8.36 -0.11 6.73
CA SER A 46 8.86 -1.06 7.72
C SER A 46 7.74 -1.94 8.29
N ALA A 47 6.60 -1.34 8.66
CA ALA A 47 5.45 -2.06 9.18
C ALA A 47 4.85 -3.01 8.13
N ASN A 48 4.69 -2.54 6.88
CA ASN A 48 4.20 -3.36 5.79
C ASN A 48 5.10 -4.57 5.52
N ALA A 49 6.42 -4.38 5.55
CA ALA A 49 7.39 -5.46 5.38
C ALA A 49 7.27 -6.51 6.50
N LEU A 50 7.23 -6.03 7.76
CA LEU A 50 7.14 -6.89 8.93
C LEU A 50 5.86 -7.73 8.91
N ILE A 51 4.71 -7.10 8.73
CA ILE A 51 3.42 -7.80 8.73
C ILE A 51 3.34 -8.80 7.58
N PHE A 52 3.74 -8.39 6.38
CA PHE A 52 3.71 -9.29 5.21
C PHE A 52 4.53 -10.56 5.45
N ILE A 53 5.77 -10.42 5.96
CA ILE A 53 6.64 -11.55 6.26
C ILE A 53 6.08 -12.40 7.40
N SER A 54 5.63 -11.77 8.48
CA SER A 54 5.11 -12.44 9.66
C SER A 54 3.86 -13.27 9.34
N VAL A 55 2.89 -12.67 8.66
CA VAL A 55 1.63 -13.36 8.30
C VAL A 55 1.91 -14.51 7.31
N ARG A 56 2.83 -14.30 6.38
CA ARG A 56 3.19 -15.35 5.40
C ARG A 56 3.90 -16.52 6.05
N LYS A 57 4.85 -16.27 6.96
CA LYS A 57 5.58 -17.30 7.70
C LYS A 57 4.65 -18.05 8.68
N LEU A 58 3.81 -17.31 9.40
CA LEU A 58 2.87 -17.89 10.36
C LEU A 58 1.82 -18.74 9.66
N GLY A 59 1.27 -18.29 8.54
CA GLY A 59 0.33 -19.05 7.72
C GLY A 59 0.93 -20.36 7.21
N ALA A 60 2.16 -20.33 6.67
CA ALA A 60 2.87 -21.52 6.24
C ALA A 60 3.14 -22.53 7.39
N LYS A 61 3.47 -22.00 8.57
CA LYS A 61 3.72 -22.84 9.76
C LYS A 61 2.41 -23.48 10.27
N LEU A 62 1.30 -22.77 10.20
CA LEU A 62 -0.01 -23.27 10.59
C LEU A 62 -0.50 -24.38 9.63
N GLU A 63 -0.27 -24.25 8.33
CA GLU A 63 -0.55 -25.28 7.32
C GLU A 63 0.25 -26.57 7.56
N GLN A 64 1.50 -26.45 8.01
CA GLN A 64 2.34 -27.60 8.37
C GLN A 64 1.90 -28.29 9.65
N LEU A 65 1.40 -27.54 10.63
CA LEU A 65 0.96 -28.08 11.93
C LEU A 65 -0.45 -28.68 11.89
N LEU A 66 -1.27 -28.32 10.92
CA LEU A 66 -2.65 -28.79 10.76
C LEU A 66 -2.87 -29.40 9.34
N PRO A 67 -2.18 -30.50 9.01
CA PRO A 67 -2.39 -31.17 7.74
C PRO A 67 -3.82 -31.71 7.67
N GLY A 68 -4.64 -31.18 6.75
CA GLY A 68 -5.99 -31.68 6.49
C GLY A 68 -7.15 -30.74 6.87
N LYS A 69 -6.89 -29.62 7.54
CA LYS A 69 -7.87 -28.53 7.59
C LYS A 69 -7.38 -27.39 6.68
N PRO A 70 -8.09 -27.08 5.58
CA PRO A 70 -7.84 -25.82 4.91
C PRO A 70 -7.98 -24.75 6.00
N VAL A 71 -6.92 -23.99 6.29
CA VAL A 71 -7.08 -22.77 7.09
C VAL A 71 -8.14 -21.99 6.34
N GLU A 72 -9.36 -22.02 6.89
CA GLU A 72 -10.49 -21.32 6.30
C GLU A 72 -9.98 -19.96 5.92
N LYS A 73 -10.10 -19.64 4.66
CA LYS A 73 -9.86 -18.30 4.14
C LYS A 73 -10.83 -17.42 4.92
N THR A 74 -10.39 -17.01 6.14
CA THR A 74 -11.12 -16.12 7.03
C THR A 74 -11.12 -14.76 6.37
N GLY A 75 -11.95 -14.63 5.41
CA GLY A 75 -12.23 -13.47 4.63
C GLY A 75 -13.53 -13.75 3.95
N SER A 76 -14.58 -13.10 4.44
CA SER A 76 -15.86 -12.92 3.82
C SER A 76 -15.87 -13.35 2.34
N LYS A 77 -16.89 -14.09 1.89
CA LYS A 77 -17.21 -14.43 0.48
C LYS A 77 -17.31 -13.21 -0.46
N LYS A 78 -17.00 -12.01 0.01
CA LYS A 78 -16.82 -10.80 -0.81
C LYS A 78 -15.49 -10.95 -1.57
N LYS A 79 -15.57 -11.00 -2.90
CA LYS A 79 -14.43 -10.87 -3.82
C LYS A 79 -13.54 -9.72 -3.36
N ASN A 80 -12.40 -10.05 -2.78
CA ASN A 80 -11.44 -9.04 -2.34
C ASN A 80 -10.65 -8.55 -3.56
N PHE A 81 -10.64 -7.23 -3.76
CA PHE A 81 -9.95 -6.55 -4.85
C PHE A 81 -8.49 -6.99 -5.04
N ILE A 82 -7.82 -7.42 -3.96
CA ILE A 82 -6.43 -7.85 -3.96
C ILE A 82 -6.29 -9.37 -4.17
N THR A 83 -7.12 -10.19 -3.50
CA THR A 83 -7.01 -11.67 -3.55
C THR A 83 -7.41 -12.27 -4.88
N ASP A 84 -8.44 -11.73 -5.51
CA ASP A 84 -9.00 -12.26 -6.76
C ASP A 84 -8.44 -11.52 -7.99
N ALA A 85 -7.45 -10.64 -7.78
CA ALA A 85 -6.87 -9.87 -8.86
C ALA A 85 -5.95 -10.74 -9.73
N LYS A 86 -6.14 -10.66 -11.03
CA LYS A 86 -5.24 -11.27 -12.04
C LYS A 86 -3.78 -10.76 -11.88
N TYR A 87 -3.62 -9.55 -11.34
CA TYR A 87 -2.33 -8.88 -11.08
C TYR A 87 -2.30 -8.30 -9.66
N PRO A 88 -1.95 -9.10 -8.65
CA PRO A 88 -2.04 -8.67 -7.25
C PRO A 88 -1.11 -7.49 -6.90
N ALA A 89 0.06 -7.35 -7.55
CA ALA A 89 0.95 -6.20 -7.33
C ALA A 89 0.30 -4.88 -7.74
N PHE A 90 -0.45 -4.89 -8.84
CA PHE A 90 -1.19 -3.74 -9.33
C PHE A 90 -2.32 -3.35 -8.38
N SER A 91 -3.04 -4.35 -7.86
CA SER A 91 -4.10 -4.11 -6.88
C SER A 91 -3.57 -3.57 -5.56
N VAL A 92 -2.39 -4.03 -5.13
CA VAL A 92 -1.69 -3.49 -3.94
C VAL A 92 -1.28 -2.03 -4.18
N PHE A 93 -0.71 -1.70 -5.34
CA PHE A 93 -0.36 -0.32 -5.68
C PHE A 93 -1.58 0.60 -5.60
N PHE A 94 -2.69 0.24 -6.27
CA PHE A 94 -3.92 1.02 -6.21
C PHE A 94 -4.48 1.13 -4.80
N ALA A 95 -4.46 0.04 -4.03
CA ALA A 95 -4.91 0.06 -2.65
C ALA A 95 -4.07 1.00 -1.77
N SER A 96 -2.76 1.10 -2.04
CA SER A 96 -1.84 1.99 -1.31
C SER A 96 -1.99 3.46 -1.69
N VAL A 97 -2.43 3.76 -2.91
CA VAL A 97 -2.73 5.14 -3.36
C VAL A 97 -4.03 5.65 -2.78
N LEU A 98 -5.03 4.77 -2.60
CA LEU A 98 -6.36 5.16 -2.17
C LEU A 98 -6.42 5.34 -0.65
N PRO A 99 -6.69 6.55 -0.13
CA PRO A 99 -6.79 6.79 1.32
C PRO A 99 -8.03 6.16 1.96
N VAL A 100 -8.95 5.62 1.16
CA VAL A 100 -10.21 4.99 1.61
C VAL A 100 -10.00 3.59 2.17
N ILE A 101 -8.97 2.88 1.68
CA ILE A 101 -8.67 1.52 2.14
C ILE A 101 -7.80 1.62 3.41
N PRO A 102 -8.21 0.97 4.52
CA PRO A 102 -7.36 0.92 5.71
C PRO A 102 -5.99 0.34 5.37
N ASN A 103 -4.95 1.17 5.48
CA ASN A 103 -3.60 0.82 5.07
C ASN A 103 -3.06 -0.45 5.76
N GLY A 104 -3.47 -0.68 7.01
CA GLY A 104 -3.11 -1.87 7.76
C GLY A 104 -3.67 -3.18 7.20
N LEU A 105 -4.77 -3.15 6.43
CA LEU A 105 -5.32 -4.36 5.79
C LEU A 105 -4.50 -4.85 4.60
N ILE A 106 -3.80 -3.96 3.92
CA ILE A 106 -3.07 -4.27 2.68
C ILE A 106 -2.05 -5.40 2.89
N PRO A 107 -1.14 -5.35 3.88
CA PRO A 107 -0.16 -6.40 4.11
C PRO A 107 -0.78 -7.75 4.49
N TYR A 108 -1.86 -7.75 5.29
CA TYR A 108 -2.55 -8.99 5.68
C TYR A 108 -3.21 -9.68 4.50
N VAL A 109 -3.89 -8.92 3.64
CA VAL A 109 -4.57 -9.48 2.47
C VAL A 109 -3.55 -9.91 1.41
N ALA A 110 -2.55 -9.07 1.13
CA ALA A 110 -1.52 -9.34 0.13
C ALA A 110 -0.65 -10.56 0.48
N SER A 111 -0.34 -10.77 1.78
CA SER A 111 0.46 -11.91 2.23
C SER A 111 -0.20 -13.26 1.92
N ARG A 112 -1.52 -13.31 1.79
CA ARG A 112 -2.31 -14.50 1.42
C ARG A 112 -2.41 -14.73 -0.08
N THR A 113 -1.87 -13.83 -0.90
CA THR A 113 -1.82 -13.97 -2.35
C THR A 113 -0.50 -14.60 -2.80
N LYS A 114 -0.40 -14.98 -4.08
CA LYS A 114 0.85 -15.50 -4.68
C LYS A 114 1.86 -14.39 -5.03
N ILE A 115 1.66 -13.15 -4.55
CA ILE A 115 2.57 -12.03 -4.83
C ILE A 115 3.94 -12.26 -4.19
N GLY A 116 5.03 -12.06 -4.94
CA GLY A 116 6.39 -12.09 -4.37
C GLY A 116 6.64 -10.90 -3.46
N PHE A 117 7.46 -11.07 -2.41
CA PHE A 117 7.80 -10.00 -1.46
C PHE A 117 8.34 -8.74 -2.16
N ARG A 118 9.26 -8.90 -3.12
CA ARG A 118 9.83 -7.76 -3.87
C ARG A 118 8.76 -6.98 -4.64
N SER A 119 7.87 -7.70 -5.35
CA SER A 119 6.78 -7.06 -6.11
C SER A 119 5.77 -6.37 -5.19
N TYR A 120 5.50 -6.96 -4.03
CA TYR A 120 4.67 -6.36 -2.99
C TYR A 120 5.29 -5.06 -2.46
N MET A 121 6.56 -5.11 -2.04
CA MET A 121 7.24 -3.94 -1.49
C MET A 121 7.35 -2.81 -2.50
N LEU A 122 7.70 -3.10 -3.75
CA LEU A 122 7.72 -2.06 -4.81
C LEU A 122 6.36 -1.41 -5.00
N ALA A 123 5.28 -2.20 -5.02
CA ALA A 123 3.92 -1.66 -5.16
C ALA A 123 3.53 -0.78 -3.97
N VAL A 124 3.86 -1.18 -2.75
CA VAL A 124 3.60 -0.41 -1.52
C VAL A 124 4.43 0.86 -1.48
N MET A 125 5.74 0.76 -1.71
CA MET A 125 6.68 1.88 -1.67
C MET A 125 6.31 2.98 -2.68
N THR A 126 5.98 2.59 -3.90
CA THR A 126 5.59 3.56 -4.95
C THR A 126 4.17 4.09 -4.75
N GLY A 127 3.24 3.24 -4.30
CA GLY A 127 1.83 3.60 -4.13
C GLY A 127 1.57 4.54 -2.94
N CYS A 128 2.34 4.42 -1.85
CA CYS A 128 2.12 5.26 -0.67
C CYS A 128 2.72 6.67 -0.77
N ILE A 129 3.67 6.91 -1.69
CA ILE A 129 4.35 8.21 -1.83
C ILE A 129 3.35 9.37 -1.98
N PRO A 130 2.46 9.38 -2.99
CA PRO A 130 1.58 10.51 -3.20
C PRO A 130 0.65 10.76 -2.00
N THR A 131 0.14 9.70 -1.39
CA THR A 131 -0.79 9.81 -0.27
C THR A 131 -0.10 10.33 0.99
N VAL A 132 1.04 9.76 1.37
CA VAL A 132 1.78 10.18 2.58
C VAL A 132 2.30 11.60 2.43
N LEU A 133 2.85 11.94 1.25
CA LEU A 133 3.36 13.29 0.99
C LEU A 133 2.24 14.34 1.08
N THR A 134 1.11 14.08 0.43
CA THR A 134 -0.05 14.98 0.46
C THR A 134 -0.58 15.18 1.89
N LEU A 135 -0.73 14.13 2.67
CA LEU A 135 -1.28 14.23 4.02
C LEU A 135 -0.32 14.94 4.97
N CYS A 136 1.00 14.75 4.83
CA CYS A 136 1.98 15.54 5.59
C CYS A 136 1.99 17.01 5.15
N ALA A 137 1.84 17.30 3.85
CA ALA A 137 1.73 18.69 3.37
C ALA A 137 0.47 19.37 3.88
N VAL A 138 -0.66 18.67 3.90
CA VAL A 138 -1.90 19.18 4.52
C VAL A 138 -1.67 19.54 5.98
N GLY A 139 -0.99 18.67 6.74
CA GLY A 139 -0.66 18.94 8.15
C GLY A 139 0.20 20.20 8.33
N ASP A 140 1.19 20.39 7.50
CA ASP A 140 2.08 21.55 7.49
C ASP A 140 1.30 22.85 7.22
N GLN A 141 0.44 22.87 6.20
CA GLN A 141 -0.40 24.04 5.88
C GLN A 141 -1.43 24.39 6.95
N LEU A 142 -1.92 23.37 7.69
CA LEU A 142 -2.83 23.64 8.82
C LEU A 142 -2.17 24.45 9.94
N VAL A 143 -0.86 24.31 10.15
CA VAL A 143 -0.11 25.12 11.12
C VAL A 143 -0.01 26.58 10.67
N GLU A 144 0.13 26.81 9.37
CA GLU A 144 0.20 28.15 8.78
C GLU A 144 -1.17 28.83 8.71
N GLY A 145 -2.27 28.12 9.05
CA GLY A 145 -3.64 28.61 8.97
C GLY A 145 -4.19 28.72 7.56
N ASP A 146 -3.48 28.18 6.58
CA ASP A 146 -3.88 28.23 5.17
C ASP A 146 -4.71 27.01 4.77
N PHE A 147 -6.00 27.06 5.14
CA PHE A 147 -6.96 25.99 4.80
C PHE A 147 -7.19 25.84 3.31
N LEU A 148 -7.01 26.91 2.52
CA LEU A 148 -7.18 26.88 1.08
C LEU A 148 -6.07 26.07 0.43
N SER A 149 -4.82 26.32 0.80
CA SER A 149 -3.68 25.51 0.34
C SER A 149 -3.79 24.05 0.79
N ALA A 150 -4.22 23.78 2.02
CA ALA A 150 -4.47 22.42 2.49
C ALA A 150 -5.49 21.70 1.62
N ALA A 151 -6.60 22.34 1.25
CA ALA A 151 -7.61 21.80 0.33
C ALA A 151 -7.04 21.58 -1.08
N LEU A 152 -6.17 22.49 -1.55
CA LEU A 152 -5.53 22.42 -2.86
C LEU A 152 -4.58 21.21 -2.98
N TYR A 153 -3.94 20.79 -1.89
CA TYR A 153 -3.11 19.57 -1.86
C TYR A 153 -3.94 18.29 -1.94
N VAL A 154 -5.16 18.28 -1.38
CA VAL A 154 -6.05 17.10 -1.42
C VAL A 154 -6.66 16.92 -2.81
N ALA A 155 -7.00 18.00 -3.50
CA ALA A 155 -7.67 17.96 -4.80
C ALA A 155 -6.90 17.13 -5.87
N PRO A 156 -5.59 17.34 -6.11
CA PRO A 156 -4.85 16.54 -7.09
C PRO A 156 -4.72 15.08 -6.68
N LEU A 157 -4.67 14.76 -5.37
CA LEU A 157 -4.66 13.37 -4.91
C LEU A 157 -5.97 12.66 -5.24
N LEU A 158 -7.11 13.31 -5.02
CA LEU A 158 -8.43 12.77 -5.36
C LEU A 158 -8.62 12.65 -6.88
N LEU A 159 -8.17 13.65 -7.66
CA LEU A 159 -8.17 13.59 -9.11
C LEU A 159 -7.29 12.46 -9.63
N PHE A 160 -6.08 12.31 -9.10
CA PHE A 160 -5.16 11.24 -9.47
C PHE A 160 -5.74 9.87 -9.13
N ALA A 161 -6.29 9.70 -7.94
CA ALA A 161 -6.97 8.48 -7.53
C ALA A 161 -8.19 8.17 -8.44
N GLY A 162 -9.00 9.17 -8.76
CA GLY A 162 -10.13 9.07 -9.67
C GLY A 162 -9.71 8.66 -11.09
N LEU A 163 -8.69 9.32 -11.65
CA LEU A 163 -8.13 8.99 -12.96
C LEU A 163 -7.57 7.56 -13.01
N LEU A 164 -6.84 7.15 -11.97
CA LEU A 164 -6.33 5.78 -11.86
C LEU A 164 -7.46 4.76 -11.84
N LEU A 165 -8.55 5.02 -11.09
CA LEU A 165 -9.71 4.14 -11.06
C LEU A 165 -10.43 4.07 -12.41
N TRP A 166 -10.55 5.21 -13.09
CA TRP A 166 -11.19 5.29 -14.41
C TRP A 166 -10.35 4.58 -15.49
N GLN A 167 -9.04 4.78 -15.49
CA GLN A 167 -8.13 4.15 -16.45
C GLN A 167 -7.70 2.72 -16.08
N ARG A 168 -8.20 2.18 -14.97
CA ARG A 168 -7.83 0.84 -14.46
C ARG A 168 -7.83 -0.25 -15.53
N LYS A 169 -8.85 -0.26 -16.41
CA LYS A 169 -8.97 -1.25 -17.49
C LYS A 169 -7.88 -1.09 -18.55
N ASN A 170 -7.57 0.16 -18.94
CA ASN A 170 -6.56 0.45 -19.96
C ASN A 170 -5.14 0.16 -19.47
N ILE A 171 -4.86 0.50 -18.21
CA ILE A 171 -3.57 0.24 -17.58
C ILE A 171 -3.32 -1.27 -17.42
N LEU A 172 -4.34 -2.05 -17.04
CA LEU A 172 -4.25 -3.49 -16.97
C LEU A 172 -3.98 -4.12 -18.34
N SER A 173 -4.64 -3.66 -19.41
CA SER A 173 -4.41 -4.14 -20.77
C SER A 173 -3.00 -3.80 -21.29
N LEU A 174 -2.49 -2.62 -20.95
CA LEU A 174 -1.13 -2.22 -21.30
C LEU A 174 -0.07 -3.09 -20.60
N TYR A 175 -0.29 -3.37 -19.30
CA TYR A 175 0.58 -4.26 -18.54
C TYR A 175 0.57 -5.69 -19.10
N GLU A 176 -0.57 -6.21 -19.56
CA GLU A 176 -0.67 -7.50 -20.25
C GLU A 176 0.17 -7.53 -21.53
N LYS A 177 0.07 -6.48 -22.36
CA LYS A 177 0.86 -6.36 -23.60
C LYS A 177 2.37 -6.32 -23.33
N ILE A 178 2.80 -5.56 -22.32
CA ILE A 178 4.21 -5.48 -21.94
C ILE A 178 4.72 -6.84 -21.44
N LYS A 179 3.93 -7.52 -20.61
CA LYS A 179 4.30 -8.84 -20.07
C LYS A 179 4.40 -9.91 -21.16
N GLN A 180 3.50 -9.89 -22.15
CA GLN A 180 3.54 -10.79 -23.31
C GLN A 180 4.80 -10.53 -24.13
N ARG A 181 5.10 -9.28 -24.47
CA ARG A 181 6.34 -8.92 -25.19
C ARG A 181 7.63 -9.35 -24.46
N THR A 182 7.65 -9.18 -23.13
CA THR A 182 8.80 -9.59 -22.31
C THR A 182 8.95 -11.12 -22.25
N ALA A 183 7.83 -11.86 -22.24
CA ALA A 183 7.84 -13.32 -22.28
C ALA A 183 8.32 -13.85 -23.64
N GLU A 184 7.86 -13.25 -24.74
CA GLU A 184 8.30 -13.58 -26.11
C GLU A 184 9.81 -13.30 -26.32
N HIS A 185 10.30 -12.15 -25.81
CA HIS A 185 11.75 -11.86 -25.85
C HIS A 185 12.59 -12.86 -25.06
N LYS A 186 12.09 -13.32 -23.90
CA LYS A 186 12.77 -14.36 -23.11
C LYS A 186 12.72 -15.74 -23.77
N ALA A 187 11.64 -16.07 -24.45
CA ALA A 187 11.51 -17.32 -25.19
C ALA A 187 12.46 -17.35 -26.39
N LYS A 188 12.53 -16.27 -27.18
CA LYS A 188 13.48 -16.15 -28.31
C LYS A 188 14.97 -16.25 -27.89
N LYS A 189 15.32 -15.74 -26.70
CA LYS A 189 16.69 -15.78 -26.17
C LYS A 189 17.09 -17.16 -25.62
N LYS A 190 16.13 -18.08 -25.44
CA LYS A 190 16.37 -19.45 -24.98
C LYS A 190 16.50 -20.45 -26.13
N THR A 191 16.16 -20.04 -27.35
CA THR A 191 16.16 -20.88 -28.57
C THR A 191 17.36 -20.55 -29.49
N GLN A 192 18.18 -19.56 -29.11
CA GLN A 192 19.53 -19.28 -29.65
C GLN A 192 20.61 -19.74 -28.66
#